data_b4cdb5fe628b2b87122420163c50e067
#
_entry.id   b4cdb5fe628b2b87122420163c50e067
#
_cell.length_a   1.000
_cell.length_b   1.000
_cell.length_c   1.000
_cell.angle_alpha   90.00
_cell.angle_beta   90.00
_cell.angle_gamma   90.00
#
_symmetry.space_group_name_H-M   'P 1'
#
loop_
_entity.id
_entity.type
_entity.pdbx_description
1 polymer ?
#
loop_
_entity_poly.entity_id
_entity_poly.type
_entity_poly.pdbx_seq_one_letter_code
_entity_poly.pdbx_strand_id
1 'polypeptide(L)'
;ELQSKNMLLRFSGANENSGETYDAGTLAIQMNEAWKSSELWYQDFFTGFITGKLAYAMDDDAASKYGRMVADNIDEFGNILDSSKPSLPESNSDIFKSLKSEAIMKNIANGGARVIDKSSMYNLDFNYNFSDIISSFNLLFGANFKYTVINSEGSIFYDKPGDPLEIYEIGAFLQYTDSWSSERLFPNFSVRMDKNQYFSTRITPRFSIVYSINESNEKFLRASAQTAFRFPSVVDQWTDLFVAPVNVVGGQKVLQDIYNLHDGNIYALDGNNPVLSKPILTDEFNIPDLGPEQVKAFEIGYKGLYNDRRILFDGYFFYNNYNGFLASQLLAQNPNTPDEKRFITTISLDQPVNSYGWAIGLDYRMKNNFELSTNISYNDVNTVMEPGFQIQFNTPDYRYNISFGNRKITRNFGFNINYRWQNSFLWESSFGVGTIPQIHNLDAQITYSIDP
;
A
#
# COMPACT_ATOMS: atom_id res chain seq x y z
N GLU A 1 24.97 13.00 11.79
CA GLU A 1 25.71 11.94 11.11
C GLU A 1 27.20 12.09 11.42
N LEU A 2 27.82 10.99 11.84
CA LEU A 2 29.27 10.91 12.00
C LEU A 2 29.78 9.86 11.03
N GLN A 3 30.69 10.25 10.16
CA GLN A 3 31.26 9.36 9.15
C GLN A 3 32.78 9.43 9.18
N SER A 4 33.43 8.26 9.20
CA SER A 4 34.84 8.07 8.92
C SER A 4 34.98 7.11 7.74
N LYS A 5 36.24 6.84 7.30
CA LYS A 5 36.50 5.91 6.19
C LYS A 5 35.77 4.57 6.33
N ASN A 6 35.65 4.06 7.56
CA ASN A 6 35.15 2.70 7.82
C ASN A 6 33.91 2.64 8.73
N MET A 7 33.45 3.78 9.24
CA MET A 7 32.34 3.84 10.19
C MET A 7 31.33 4.88 9.76
N LEU A 8 30.07 4.50 9.81
CA LEU A 8 28.91 5.39 9.70
C LEU A 8 28.05 5.25 10.95
N LEU A 9 27.82 6.37 11.62
CA LEU A 9 26.80 6.49 12.66
C LEU A 9 25.83 7.59 12.24
N ARG A 10 24.58 7.23 12.08
CA ARG A 10 23.52 8.13 11.62
C ARG A 10 22.38 8.12 12.62
N PHE A 11 21.97 9.31 13.04
CA PHE A 11 20.70 9.53 13.72
C PHE A 11 19.77 10.29 12.78
N SER A 12 18.55 9.84 12.66
CA SER A 12 17.50 10.53 11.88
C SER A 12 16.18 10.47 12.63
N GLY A 13 15.39 11.52 12.48
CA GLY A 13 14.05 11.61 13.03
C GLY A 13 13.09 12.12 11.96
N ALA A 14 11.88 11.64 11.97
CA ALA A 14 10.76 12.13 11.19
C ALA A 14 9.57 12.36 12.11
N ASN A 15 8.89 13.48 11.94
CA ASN A 15 7.64 13.77 12.63
C ASN A 15 6.57 13.91 11.56
N GLU A 16 5.50 13.16 11.70
CA GLU A 16 4.23 13.51 11.07
C GLU A 16 3.59 14.61 11.92
N ASN A 17 3.23 15.67 11.28
CA ASN A 17 2.42 16.72 11.86
C ASN A 17 1.48 17.19 10.77
N SER A 18 0.51 16.34 10.45
CA SER A 18 -0.52 16.64 9.45
C SER A 18 -1.42 17.83 9.88
N GLY A 19 -1.19 18.33 11.10
CA GLY A 19 -2.07 19.30 11.70
C GLY A 19 -3.44 18.69 12.03
N GLU A 20 -4.37 19.54 12.38
CA GLU A 20 -5.76 19.14 12.52
C GLU A 20 -6.40 19.12 11.14
N THR A 21 -6.57 17.92 10.59
CA THR A 21 -7.26 17.69 9.33
C THR A 21 -8.59 16.99 9.59
N TYR A 22 -9.36 16.82 8.55
CA TYR A 22 -10.59 16.05 8.61
C TYR A 22 -10.68 15.12 7.41
N ASP A 23 -11.28 13.96 7.61
CA ASP A 23 -11.66 13.09 6.51
C ASP A 23 -12.90 13.63 5.81
N ALA A 24 -12.79 13.92 4.51
CA ALA A 24 -13.85 14.56 3.74
C ALA A 24 -15.09 13.66 3.57
N GLY A 25 -14.88 12.35 3.46
CA GLY A 25 -15.96 11.36 3.35
C GLY A 25 -16.74 11.28 4.66
N THR A 26 -16.04 11.11 5.77
CA THR A 26 -16.65 11.07 7.10
C THR A 26 -17.31 12.42 7.44
N LEU A 27 -16.68 13.55 7.07
CA LEU A 27 -17.29 14.86 7.25
C LEU A 27 -18.65 14.95 6.56
N ALA A 28 -18.74 14.52 5.30
CA ALA A 28 -19.99 14.54 4.55
C ALA A 28 -21.06 13.66 5.21
N ILE A 29 -20.67 12.46 5.67
CA ILE A 29 -21.59 11.54 6.39
C ILE A 29 -22.08 12.19 7.69
N GLN A 30 -21.18 12.70 8.52
CA GLN A 30 -21.54 13.30 9.81
C GLN A 30 -22.38 14.56 9.65
N MET A 31 -22.08 15.40 8.66
CA MET A 31 -22.88 16.59 8.35
C MET A 31 -24.29 16.19 7.86
N ASN A 32 -24.37 15.18 6.99
CA ASN A 32 -25.65 14.69 6.49
C ASN A 32 -26.47 14.08 7.62
N GLU A 33 -25.87 13.24 8.47
CA GLU A 33 -26.56 12.63 9.61
C GLU A 33 -27.06 13.67 10.62
N ALA A 34 -26.27 14.73 10.88
CA ALA A 34 -26.67 15.82 11.75
C ALA A 34 -27.75 16.72 11.16
N TRP A 35 -27.79 16.87 9.83
CA TRP A 35 -28.84 17.61 9.13
C TRP A 35 -30.12 16.79 9.00
N LYS A 36 -30.02 15.53 8.56
CA LYS A 36 -31.13 14.61 8.36
C LYS A 36 -30.61 13.18 8.49
N SER A 37 -31.17 12.42 9.43
CA SER A 37 -30.71 11.05 9.63
C SER A 37 -30.78 10.22 8.35
N SER A 38 -29.84 9.33 8.18
CA SER A 38 -29.79 8.44 7.00
C SER A 38 -31.09 7.67 6.82
N GLU A 39 -31.72 7.23 7.91
CA GLU A 39 -33.01 6.52 7.87
C GLU A 39 -34.10 7.39 7.24
N LEU A 40 -34.28 8.63 7.69
CA LEU A 40 -35.26 9.57 7.15
C LEU A 40 -34.96 9.95 5.70
N TRP A 41 -33.66 10.11 5.39
CA TRP A 41 -33.23 10.41 4.03
C TRP A 41 -33.60 9.27 3.06
N TYR A 42 -33.31 8.03 3.44
CA TYR A 42 -33.66 6.85 2.61
C TYR A 42 -35.18 6.66 2.50
N GLN A 43 -35.95 6.88 3.55
CA GLN A 43 -37.41 6.83 3.48
C GLN A 43 -37.95 7.81 2.46
N ASP A 44 -37.51 9.08 2.49
CA ASP A 44 -37.90 10.08 1.53
C ASP A 44 -37.40 9.77 0.12
N PHE A 45 -36.18 9.24 -0.02
CA PHE A 45 -35.64 8.80 -1.31
C PHE A 45 -36.49 7.72 -1.95
N PHE A 46 -36.78 6.63 -1.22
CA PHE A 46 -37.60 5.56 -1.75
C PHE A 46 -39.05 5.99 -2.03
N THR A 47 -39.59 6.88 -1.22
CA THR A 47 -40.91 7.48 -1.48
C THR A 47 -40.88 8.23 -2.80
N GLY A 48 -39.89 9.08 -3.03
CA GLY A 48 -39.72 9.79 -4.28
C GLY A 48 -39.46 8.86 -5.47
N PHE A 49 -38.57 7.88 -5.32
CA PHE A 49 -38.25 6.90 -6.35
C PHE A 49 -39.50 6.12 -6.80
N ILE A 50 -40.25 5.56 -5.86
CA ILE A 50 -41.50 4.82 -6.13
C ILE A 50 -42.53 5.74 -6.80
N THR A 51 -42.68 6.97 -6.32
CA THR A 51 -43.58 7.96 -6.93
C THR A 51 -43.16 8.24 -8.37
N GLY A 52 -41.86 8.46 -8.63
CA GLY A 52 -41.31 8.64 -9.98
C GLY A 52 -41.64 7.47 -10.90
N LYS A 53 -41.47 6.23 -10.42
CA LYS A 53 -41.77 5.00 -11.18
C LYS A 53 -43.29 4.83 -11.46
N LEU A 54 -44.12 4.95 -10.43
CA LEU A 54 -45.52 4.56 -10.50
C LEU A 54 -46.42 5.72 -10.95
N ALA A 55 -46.19 6.93 -10.49
CA ALA A 55 -47.04 8.08 -10.81
C ALA A 55 -46.62 8.80 -12.08
N TYR A 56 -45.31 8.87 -12.35
CA TYR A 56 -44.73 9.63 -13.47
C TYR A 56 -44.14 8.77 -14.58
N ALA A 57 -44.17 7.44 -14.46
CA ALA A 57 -43.66 6.44 -15.43
C ALA A 57 -42.20 6.71 -15.83
N MET A 58 -41.36 7.24 -14.92
CA MET A 58 -39.95 7.52 -15.15
C MET A 58 -39.14 6.24 -15.31
N ASP A 59 -38.07 6.28 -16.10
CA ASP A 59 -37.04 5.24 -16.08
C ASP A 59 -36.29 5.22 -14.72
N ASP A 60 -35.37 4.28 -14.54
CA ASP A 60 -34.69 4.12 -13.24
C ASP A 60 -33.79 5.31 -12.91
N ASP A 61 -33.12 5.89 -13.92
CA ASP A 61 -32.24 7.05 -13.73
C ASP A 61 -33.03 8.30 -13.37
N ALA A 62 -34.12 8.56 -14.07
CA ALA A 62 -34.99 9.70 -13.79
C ALA A 62 -35.70 9.54 -12.42
N ALA A 63 -36.18 8.34 -12.11
CA ALA A 63 -36.77 8.05 -10.80
C ALA A 63 -35.78 8.19 -9.65
N SER A 64 -34.51 7.77 -9.84
CA SER A 64 -33.45 7.95 -8.85
C SER A 64 -33.14 9.43 -8.61
N LYS A 65 -33.08 10.24 -9.68
CA LYS A 65 -32.90 11.70 -9.55
C LYS A 65 -34.06 12.34 -8.81
N TYR A 66 -35.29 11.95 -9.15
CA TYR A 66 -36.50 12.46 -8.47
C TYR A 66 -36.54 12.03 -6.99
N GLY A 67 -36.17 10.76 -6.69
CA GLY A 67 -36.03 10.27 -5.32
C GLY A 67 -35.02 11.11 -4.51
N ARG A 68 -33.88 11.44 -5.12
CA ARG A 68 -32.89 12.29 -4.50
C ARG A 68 -33.40 13.71 -4.24
N MET A 69 -34.08 14.33 -5.20
CA MET A 69 -34.70 15.66 -5.01
C MET A 69 -35.68 15.66 -3.83
N VAL A 70 -36.52 14.64 -3.70
CA VAL A 70 -37.45 14.50 -2.58
C VAL A 70 -36.71 14.31 -1.25
N ALA A 71 -35.66 13.46 -1.23
CA ALA A 71 -34.85 13.24 -0.05
C ALA A 71 -34.05 14.48 0.39
N ASP A 72 -33.46 15.20 -0.56
CA ASP A 72 -32.72 16.45 -0.33
C ASP A 72 -33.67 17.65 -0.09
N ASN A 73 -34.95 17.47 -0.40
CA ASN A 73 -36.00 18.48 -0.33
C ASN A 73 -35.70 19.77 -1.13
N ILE A 74 -35.04 19.58 -2.28
CA ILE A 74 -34.71 20.66 -3.24
C ILE A 74 -34.95 20.18 -4.67
N ASP A 75 -35.39 21.11 -5.56
CA ASP A 75 -35.48 20.83 -7.00
C ASP A 75 -34.11 21.00 -7.71
N GLU A 76 -34.09 20.80 -9.02
CA GLU A 76 -32.88 20.94 -9.85
C GLU A 76 -32.34 22.42 -9.91
N PHE A 77 -33.14 23.40 -9.49
CA PHE A 77 -32.78 24.80 -9.44
C PHE A 77 -32.38 25.23 -8.01
N GLY A 78 -32.46 24.33 -7.01
CA GLY A 78 -32.17 24.63 -5.60
C GLY A 78 -33.36 25.19 -4.81
N ASN A 79 -34.58 25.18 -5.37
CA ASN A 79 -35.74 25.65 -4.63
C ASN A 79 -36.24 24.55 -3.67
N ILE A 80 -36.72 24.97 -2.49
CA ILE A 80 -37.26 24.04 -1.48
C ILE A 80 -38.61 23.49 -1.96
N LEU A 81 -38.74 22.15 -1.97
CA LEU A 81 -39.96 21.46 -2.39
C LEU A 81 -41.06 21.50 -1.32
N ASP A 82 -40.69 21.33 -0.05
CA ASP A 82 -41.60 21.34 1.10
C ASP A 82 -40.99 22.16 2.23
N SER A 83 -41.52 23.31 2.51
CA SER A 83 -41.06 24.21 3.55
C SER A 83 -41.25 23.70 4.98
N SER A 84 -42.02 22.63 5.16
CA SER A 84 -42.22 21.99 6.46
C SER A 84 -41.13 20.99 6.81
N LYS A 85 -40.25 20.64 5.85
CA LYS A 85 -39.15 19.66 5.99
C LYS A 85 -37.79 20.37 5.91
N PRO A 86 -36.76 19.80 6.58
CA PRO A 86 -35.39 20.32 6.38
C PRO A 86 -34.97 20.11 4.92
N SER A 87 -34.41 21.15 4.32
CA SER A 87 -33.78 21.09 2.98
C SER A 87 -32.27 20.96 3.08
N LEU A 88 -31.64 20.37 2.06
CA LEU A 88 -30.19 20.26 1.99
C LEU A 88 -29.56 21.68 2.17
N PRO A 89 -28.64 21.85 3.14
CA PRO A 89 -28.05 23.16 3.37
C PRO A 89 -27.20 23.61 2.18
N GLU A 90 -27.40 24.82 1.71
CA GLU A 90 -26.51 25.39 0.69
C GLU A 90 -25.06 25.44 1.18
N SER A 91 -24.12 25.19 0.28
CA SER A 91 -22.70 25.35 0.53
C SER A 91 -22.42 26.80 1.03
N ASN A 92 -21.67 26.92 2.12
CA ASN A 92 -21.33 28.17 2.78
C ASN A 92 -22.50 28.92 3.51
N SER A 93 -23.70 28.35 3.60
CA SER A 93 -24.74 28.87 4.52
C SER A 93 -24.28 28.76 5.98
N ASP A 94 -24.90 29.51 6.86
CA ASP A 94 -24.56 29.46 8.30
C ASP A 94 -24.86 28.11 8.91
N ILE A 95 -25.89 27.41 8.43
CA ILE A 95 -26.21 26.03 8.84
C ILE A 95 -25.09 25.09 8.38
N PHE A 96 -24.66 25.18 7.12
CA PHE A 96 -23.57 24.39 6.60
C PHE A 96 -22.27 24.59 7.40
N LYS A 97 -21.91 25.84 7.68
CA LYS A 97 -20.73 26.20 8.47
C LYS A 97 -20.81 25.66 9.90
N SER A 98 -22.00 25.76 10.52
CA SER A 98 -22.22 25.21 11.87
C SER A 98 -22.04 23.70 11.91
N LEU A 99 -22.70 22.96 11.00
CA LEU A 99 -22.58 21.50 10.89
C LEU A 99 -21.14 21.08 10.63
N LYS A 100 -20.47 21.75 9.69
CA LYS A 100 -19.06 21.50 9.39
C LYS A 100 -18.18 21.76 10.61
N SER A 101 -18.35 22.89 11.28
CA SER A 101 -17.56 23.24 12.48
C SER A 101 -17.74 22.23 13.60
N GLU A 102 -18.96 21.77 13.84
CA GLU A 102 -19.22 20.75 14.85
C GLU A 102 -18.54 19.42 14.52
N ALA A 103 -18.68 18.95 13.26
CA ALA A 103 -18.10 17.70 12.81
C ALA A 103 -16.56 17.68 12.86
N ILE A 104 -15.89 18.77 12.46
CA ILE A 104 -14.42 18.86 12.49
C ILE A 104 -13.82 19.08 13.87
N MET A 105 -14.61 19.45 14.87
CA MET A 105 -14.15 19.57 16.26
C MET A 105 -14.11 18.24 17.02
N LYS A 106 -14.83 17.25 16.56
CA LYS A 106 -14.90 15.92 17.19
C LYS A 106 -14.04 14.93 16.43
N ASN A 107 -13.33 14.07 17.15
CA ASN A 107 -12.60 12.93 16.54
C ASN A 107 -13.59 11.96 15.89
N ILE A 108 -13.14 11.26 14.86
CA ILE A 108 -13.92 10.21 14.16
C ILE A 108 -14.47 9.19 15.15
N ALA A 109 -13.66 8.71 16.10
CA ALA A 109 -14.08 7.77 17.14
C ALA A 109 -15.24 8.27 18.03
N ASN A 110 -15.47 9.59 18.08
CA ASN A 110 -16.53 10.23 18.84
C ASN A 110 -17.68 10.77 17.97
N GLY A 111 -17.82 10.25 16.75
CA GLY A 111 -18.86 10.68 15.82
C GLY A 111 -18.58 12.04 15.16
N GLY A 112 -17.34 12.42 15.00
CA GLY A 112 -16.88 13.58 14.23
C GLY A 112 -16.17 13.18 12.95
N ALA A 113 -15.41 14.13 12.40
CA ALA A 113 -14.61 13.92 11.19
C ALA A 113 -13.13 14.29 11.37
N ARG A 114 -12.74 14.70 12.57
CA ARG A 114 -11.39 15.16 12.88
C ARG A 114 -10.41 14.00 12.86
N VAL A 115 -9.32 14.18 12.11
CA VAL A 115 -8.18 13.27 12.04
C VAL A 115 -6.93 13.99 12.52
N ILE A 116 -6.18 13.36 13.40
CA ILE A 116 -4.95 13.88 13.97
C ILE A 116 -3.86 12.85 13.75
N ASP A 117 -2.69 13.29 13.29
CA ASP A 117 -1.47 12.50 13.33
C ASP A 117 -0.29 13.38 13.74
N LYS A 118 0.20 13.11 14.94
CA LYS A 118 1.37 13.76 15.55
C LYS A 118 2.46 12.72 15.83
N SER A 119 2.44 11.62 15.10
CA SER A 119 3.38 10.51 15.28
C SER A 119 4.81 10.95 14.98
N SER A 120 5.76 10.32 15.62
CA SER A 120 7.18 10.57 15.42
C SER A 120 7.97 9.26 15.35
N MET A 121 9.05 9.27 14.59
CA MET A 121 9.94 8.13 14.43
C MET A 121 11.39 8.56 14.55
N TYR A 122 12.17 7.82 15.32
CA TYR A 122 13.58 8.04 15.54
C TYR A 122 14.36 6.79 15.12
N ASN A 123 15.41 6.97 14.32
CA ASN A 123 16.29 5.89 13.89
C ASN A 123 17.73 6.19 14.29
N LEU A 124 18.41 5.16 14.76
CA LEU A 124 19.84 5.15 14.97
C LEU A 124 20.42 4.00 14.17
N ASP A 125 21.32 4.31 13.22
CA ASP A 125 22.00 3.35 12.38
C ASP A 125 23.49 3.39 12.65
N PHE A 126 24.10 2.23 12.79
CA PHE A 126 25.53 2.05 12.92
C PHE A 126 26.03 1.04 11.88
N ASN A 127 27.11 1.37 11.17
CA ASN A 127 27.79 0.46 10.25
C ASN A 127 29.30 0.58 10.46
N TYR A 128 29.99 -0.57 10.41
CA TYR A 128 31.44 -0.64 10.48
C TYR A 128 31.98 -1.62 9.45
N ASN A 129 32.86 -1.16 8.59
CA ASN A 129 33.57 -1.96 7.60
C ASN A 129 34.95 -2.33 8.14
N PHE A 130 35.25 -3.62 8.21
CA PHE A 130 36.50 -4.17 8.75
C PHE A 130 37.66 -4.18 7.73
N SER A 131 37.54 -3.55 6.56
CA SER A 131 38.54 -3.60 5.49
C SER A 131 39.95 -3.11 5.90
N ASP A 132 40.08 -2.24 6.89
CA ASP A 132 41.38 -1.82 7.42
C ASP A 132 41.97 -2.82 8.40
N ILE A 133 41.18 -3.75 8.93
CA ILE A 133 41.63 -4.81 9.86
C ILE A 133 41.82 -6.13 9.11
N ILE A 134 40.93 -6.42 8.15
CA ILE A 134 40.91 -7.66 7.38
C ILE A 134 41.16 -7.31 5.91
N SER A 135 42.31 -7.66 5.38
CA SER A 135 42.65 -7.36 3.98
C SER A 135 42.29 -8.46 2.98
N SER A 136 41.97 -9.68 3.45
CA SER A 136 41.73 -10.83 2.60
C SER A 136 40.29 -10.95 2.09
N PHE A 137 39.33 -10.30 2.75
CA PHE A 137 37.92 -10.25 2.36
C PHE A 137 37.23 -9.03 2.98
N ASN A 138 36.05 -8.68 2.51
CA ASN A 138 35.28 -7.58 3.09
C ASN A 138 34.28 -8.12 4.11
N LEU A 139 34.33 -7.58 5.32
CA LEU A 139 33.36 -7.86 6.37
C LEU A 139 32.71 -6.54 6.78
N LEU A 140 31.38 -6.52 6.76
CA LEU A 140 30.58 -5.38 7.19
C LEU A 140 29.67 -5.81 8.33
N PHE A 141 29.72 -5.09 9.44
CA PHE A 141 28.76 -5.20 10.54
C PHE A 141 27.86 -3.98 10.53
N GLY A 142 26.55 -4.17 10.77
CA GLY A 142 25.63 -3.08 10.99
C GLY A 142 24.64 -3.40 12.09
N ALA A 143 24.17 -2.34 12.75
CA ALA A 143 23.10 -2.40 13.76
C ALA A 143 22.18 -1.20 13.61
N ASN A 144 20.91 -1.37 13.92
CA ASN A 144 19.96 -0.27 13.93
C ASN A 144 19.01 -0.39 15.11
N PHE A 145 18.54 0.76 15.58
CA PHE A 145 17.48 0.89 16.54
C PHE A 145 16.45 1.88 16.00
N LYS A 146 15.19 1.50 16.03
CA LYS A 146 14.06 2.34 15.61
C LYS A 146 13.08 2.47 16.75
N TYR A 147 12.67 3.69 17.03
CA TYR A 147 11.67 4.01 18.05
C TYR A 147 10.58 4.86 17.41
N THR A 148 9.35 4.39 17.51
CA THR A 148 8.17 5.02 16.92
C THR A 148 7.19 5.36 18.02
N VAL A 149 6.73 6.61 18.03
CA VAL A 149 5.68 7.10 18.93
C VAL A 149 4.46 7.40 18.06
N ILE A 150 3.40 6.65 18.24
CA ILE A 150 2.13 6.81 17.54
C ILE A 150 1.24 7.71 18.37
N ASN A 151 0.85 8.85 17.82
CA ASN A 151 0.04 9.85 18.51
C ASN A 151 -1.04 10.40 17.57
N SER A 152 -2.15 9.68 17.47
CA SER A 152 -3.33 10.07 16.71
C SER A 152 -4.47 10.60 17.60
N GLU A 153 -4.24 10.63 18.91
CA GLU A 153 -5.26 10.98 19.91
C GLU A 153 -6.55 10.13 19.75
N GLY A 154 -6.40 8.87 19.30
CA GLY A 154 -7.51 7.93 19.06
C GLY A 154 -8.33 8.24 17.80
N SER A 155 -7.81 9.04 16.87
CA SER A 155 -8.54 9.37 15.63
C SER A 155 -8.27 8.38 14.49
N ILE A 156 -7.16 7.65 14.53
CA ILE A 156 -6.75 6.68 13.50
C ILE A 156 -6.33 5.34 14.13
N PHE A 157 -5.57 5.41 15.23
CA PHE A 157 -4.99 4.26 15.90
C PHE A 157 -5.55 4.09 17.32
N TYR A 158 -5.33 2.92 17.88
CA TYR A 158 -5.69 2.59 19.25
C TYR A 158 -4.74 3.25 20.27
N ASP A 159 -4.50 4.51 20.15
CA ASP A 159 -3.84 5.35 21.14
C ASP A 159 -4.89 6.25 21.82
N LYS A 160 -4.49 6.97 22.87
CA LYS A 160 -5.39 7.88 23.58
C LYS A 160 -4.77 9.27 23.70
N PRO A 161 -5.59 10.31 23.85
CA PRO A 161 -5.07 11.63 24.16
C PRO A 161 -4.18 11.58 25.41
N GLY A 162 -2.90 12.00 25.25
CA GLY A 162 -1.90 11.98 26.33
C GLY A 162 -1.28 10.61 26.65
N ASP A 163 -1.66 9.53 25.96
CA ASP A 163 -1.13 8.18 26.14
C ASP A 163 -0.82 7.55 24.76
N PRO A 164 0.27 7.99 24.09
CA PRO A 164 0.65 7.49 22.77
C PRO A 164 1.15 6.05 22.83
N LEU A 165 1.05 5.32 21.72
CA LEU A 165 1.64 3.99 21.59
C LEU A 165 3.13 4.10 21.24
N GLU A 166 3.97 3.42 22.00
CA GLU A 166 5.41 3.38 21.78
C GLU A 166 5.83 2.02 21.25
N ILE A 167 6.61 2.01 20.16
CA ILE A 167 7.07 0.78 19.51
C ILE A 167 8.56 0.89 19.26
N TYR A 168 9.33 -0.11 19.69
CA TYR A 168 10.75 -0.20 19.37
C TYR A 168 11.08 -1.44 18.56
N GLU A 169 12.07 -1.26 17.69
CA GLU A 169 12.66 -2.31 16.87
C GLU A 169 14.18 -2.21 16.95
N ILE A 170 14.84 -3.35 17.05
CA ILE A 170 16.29 -3.46 17.01
C ILE A 170 16.72 -4.50 16.00
N GLY A 171 17.75 -4.20 15.21
CA GLY A 171 18.31 -5.12 14.24
C GLY A 171 19.83 -5.07 14.23
N ALA A 172 20.45 -6.19 13.83
CA ALA A 172 21.87 -6.25 13.57
C ALA A 172 22.14 -7.22 12.41
N PHE A 173 23.18 -6.95 11.62
CA PHE A 173 23.59 -7.82 10.52
C PHE A 173 25.08 -7.93 10.41
N LEU A 174 25.50 -9.04 9.82
CA LEU A 174 26.88 -9.29 9.39
C LEU A 174 26.85 -9.68 7.90
N GLN A 175 27.72 -9.08 7.10
CA GLN A 175 27.85 -9.35 5.69
C GLN A 175 29.31 -9.61 5.31
N TYR A 176 29.53 -10.72 4.60
CA TYR A 176 30.78 -11.12 4.01
C TYR A 176 30.71 -11.00 2.49
N THR A 177 31.71 -10.39 1.88
CA THR A 177 31.92 -10.34 0.43
C THR A 177 33.37 -10.62 0.08
N ASP A 178 33.59 -11.36 -1.01
CA ASP A 178 34.90 -11.72 -1.48
C ASP A 178 34.94 -11.88 -3.00
N SER A 179 36.14 -12.07 -3.55
CA SER A 179 36.38 -12.43 -4.94
C SER A 179 37.25 -13.70 -5.02
N TRP A 180 36.73 -14.73 -5.66
CA TRP A 180 37.38 -16.02 -5.80
C TRP A 180 37.71 -16.36 -7.27
N SER A 181 38.53 -17.38 -7.48
CA SER A 181 38.83 -17.87 -8.83
C SER A 181 39.40 -16.81 -9.75
N SER A 182 40.45 -16.10 -9.31
CA SER A 182 41.06 -15.02 -10.08
C SER A 182 40.07 -13.92 -10.47
N GLU A 183 39.26 -13.50 -9.52
CA GLU A 183 38.28 -12.42 -9.67
C GLU A 183 37.15 -12.72 -10.67
N ARG A 184 36.79 -14.01 -10.80
CA ARG A 184 35.65 -14.41 -11.65
C ARG A 184 34.41 -14.82 -10.87
N LEU A 185 34.52 -15.11 -9.58
CA LEU A 185 33.45 -15.54 -8.73
C LEU A 185 33.31 -14.59 -7.53
N PHE A 186 32.16 -13.97 -7.38
CA PHE A 186 31.90 -12.97 -6.36
C PHE A 186 30.79 -13.44 -5.43
N PRO A 187 31.12 -14.17 -4.35
CA PRO A 187 30.15 -14.58 -3.35
C PRO A 187 29.81 -13.42 -2.39
N ASN A 188 28.59 -13.43 -1.93
CA ASN A 188 28.10 -12.56 -0.86
C ASN A 188 27.23 -13.37 0.09
N PHE A 189 27.57 -13.34 1.37
CA PHE A 189 26.78 -13.91 2.45
C PHE A 189 26.38 -12.82 3.42
N SER A 190 25.14 -12.84 3.85
CA SER A 190 24.74 -12.01 4.97
C SER A 190 23.73 -12.74 5.86
N VAL A 191 23.77 -12.39 7.13
CA VAL A 191 22.77 -12.80 8.11
C VAL A 191 22.33 -11.56 8.88
N ARG A 192 21.04 -11.43 9.05
CA ARG A 192 20.45 -10.34 9.82
C ARG A 192 19.53 -10.90 10.89
N MET A 193 19.54 -10.30 12.05
CA MET A 193 18.64 -10.57 13.18
C MET A 193 17.87 -9.30 13.51
N ASP A 194 16.57 -9.43 13.67
CA ASP A 194 15.68 -8.32 14.02
C ASP A 194 14.71 -8.74 15.12
N LYS A 195 14.38 -7.81 15.97
CA LYS A 195 13.39 -7.94 17.05
C LYS A 195 12.51 -6.69 17.05
N ASN A 196 11.20 -6.91 16.96
CA ASN A 196 10.16 -5.92 17.26
C ASN A 196 9.60 -6.20 18.65
N GLN A 197 9.09 -5.17 19.32
CA GLN A 197 8.50 -5.26 20.68
C GLN A 197 7.41 -6.35 20.79
N TYR A 198 6.54 -6.45 19.79
CA TYR A 198 5.36 -7.34 19.81
C TYR A 198 5.59 -8.71 19.18
N PHE A 199 6.64 -8.89 18.38
CA PHE A 199 6.88 -10.10 17.62
C PHE A 199 8.17 -10.81 18.02
N SER A 200 8.24 -12.12 17.80
CA SER A 200 9.44 -12.91 18.04
C SER A 200 10.61 -12.48 17.16
N THR A 201 11.84 -12.71 17.65
CA THR A 201 13.06 -12.44 16.89
C THR A 201 13.08 -13.19 15.56
N ARG A 202 13.51 -12.52 14.49
CA ARG A 202 13.64 -13.06 13.16
C ARG A 202 15.12 -13.09 12.72
N ILE A 203 15.50 -14.17 12.07
CA ILE A 203 16.83 -14.33 11.49
C ILE A 203 16.67 -14.58 10.00
N THR A 204 17.36 -13.78 9.19
CA THR A 204 17.24 -13.79 7.73
C THR A 204 18.61 -13.97 7.09
N PRO A 205 18.98 -15.20 6.70
CA PRO A 205 20.16 -15.46 5.88
C PRO A 205 19.89 -15.09 4.42
N ARG A 206 20.96 -14.61 3.77
CA ARG A 206 21.01 -14.34 2.34
C ARG A 206 22.31 -14.85 1.77
N PHE A 207 22.24 -15.50 0.63
CA PHE A 207 23.36 -15.87 -0.21
C PHE A 207 23.16 -15.32 -1.62
N SER A 208 24.20 -14.76 -2.21
CA SER A 208 24.21 -14.44 -3.63
C SER A 208 25.60 -14.67 -4.22
N ILE A 209 25.62 -14.99 -5.50
CA ILE A 209 26.84 -15.26 -6.23
C ILE A 209 26.73 -14.65 -7.63
N VAL A 210 27.81 -14.01 -8.06
CA VAL A 210 27.97 -13.52 -9.43
C VAL A 210 29.18 -14.22 -10.03
N TYR A 211 29.00 -14.77 -11.23
CA TYR A 211 30.07 -15.43 -11.98
C TYR A 211 30.33 -14.69 -13.29
N SER A 212 31.57 -14.23 -13.48
CA SER A 212 32.03 -13.69 -14.75
C SER A 212 32.35 -14.82 -15.73
N ILE A 213 31.59 -14.92 -16.81
CA ILE A 213 31.71 -16.00 -17.82
C ILE A 213 32.99 -15.82 -18.63
N ASN A 214 33.38 -14.58 -18.91
CA ASN A 214 34.54 -14.24 -19.75
C ASN A 214 35.55 -13.40 -18.98
N GLU A 215 36.80 -13.46 -19.40
CA GLU A 215 37.94 -12.75 -18.80
C GLU A 215 37.81 -11.21 -18.91
N SER A 216 37.06 -10.71 -19.89
CA SER A 216 36.81 -9.28 -20.07
C SER A 216 35.79 -8.72 -19.08
N ASN A 217 35.19 -9.53 -18.21
CA ASN A 217 34.17 -9.15 -17.26
C ASN A 217 33.00 -8.39 -17.92
N GLU A 218 32.53 -8.90 -19.04
CA GLU A 218 31.41 -8.33 -19.80
C GLU A 218 30.13 -9.17 -19.75
N LYS A 219 30.24 -10.44 -19.29
CA LYS A 219 29.13 -11.38 -19.23
C LYS A 219 29.07 -12.04 -17.86
N PHE A 220 27.93 -11.93 -17.22
CA PHE A 220 27.75 -12.39 -15.85
C PHE A 220 26.50 -13.26 -15.73
N LEU A 221 26.64 -14.36 -15.00
CA LEU A 221 25.52 -15.08 -14.39
C LEU A 221 25.41 -14.65 -12.93
N ARG A 222 24.21 -14.49 -12.45
CA ARG A 222 23.93 -14.22 -11.05
C ARG A 222 22.86 -15.17 -10.53
N ALA A 223 23.01 -15.59 -9.28
CA ALA A 223 22.00 -16.34 -8.56
C ALA A 223 21.93 -15.84 -7.12
N SER A 224 20.74 -15.84 -6.55
CA SER A 224 20.55 -15.55 -5.13
C SER A 224 19.48 -16.43 -4.52
N ALA A 225 19.67 -16.75 -3.25
CA ALA A 225 18.69 -17.37 -2.38
C ALA A 225 18.69 -16.61 -1.06
N GLN A 226 17.51 -16.18 -0.62
CA GLN A 226 17.40 -15.40 0.59
C GLN A 226 16.10 -15.69 1.32
N THR A 227 16.12 -15.46 2.62
CA THR A 227 14.92 -15.25 3.40
C THR A 227 14.80 -13.77 3.75
N ALA A 228 13.60 -13.27 3.79
CA ALA A 228 13.30 -11.94 4.31
C ALA A 228 12.02 -12.02 5.14
N PHE A 229 11.74 -10.98 5.89
CA PHE A 229 10.50 -10.85 6.63
C PHE A 229 10.05 -9.39 6.63
N ARG A 230 8.77 -9.20 6.95
CA ARG A 230 8.18 -7.90 7.22
C ARG A 230 7.39 -8.01 8.52
N PHE A 231 7.70 -7.19 9.51
CA PHE A 231 6.77 -6.98 10.62
C PHE A 231 5.52 -6.28 10.09
N PRO A 232 4.32 -6.62 10.58
CA PRO A 232 3.13 -5.85 10.28
C PRO A 232 3.37 -4.36 10.56
N SER A 233 2.90 -3.51 9.66
CA SER A 233 3.01 -2.07 9.84
C SER A 233 2.19 -1.58 11.04
N VAL A 234 2.37 -0.34 11.45
CA VAL A 234 1.53 0.29 12.48
C VAL A 234 0.05 0.23 12.08
N VAL A 235 -0.24 0.46 10.80
CA VAL A 235 -1.60 0.35 10.25
C VAL A 235 -2.14 -1.07 10.40
N ASP A 236 -1.35 -2.08 10.01
CA ASP A 236 -1.75 -3.49 10.14
C ASP A 236 -2.03 -3.89 11.59
N GLN A 237 -1.33 -3.29 12.54
CA GLN A 237 -1.38 -3.65 13.94
C GLN A 237 -2.43 -2.88 14.74
N TRP A 238 -2.49 -1.55 14.57
CA TRP A 238 -3.08 -0.64 15.55
C TRP A 238 -4.17 0.26 15.00
N THR A 239 -4.58 0.11 13.72
CA THR A 239 -5.72 0.88 13.19
C THR A 239 -6.96 0.62 14.04
N ASP A 240 -7.66 1.68 14.39
CA ASP A 240 -8.95 1.66 15.08
C ASP A 240 -9.80 2.81 14.55
N LEU A 241 -10.38 2.57 13.36
CA LEU A 241 -11.01 3.62 12.57
C LEU A 241 -12.39 3.17 12.08
N PHE A 242 -13.39 3.98 12.34
CA PHE A 242 -14.71 3.79 11.75
C PHE A 242 -14.83 4.57 10.44
N VAL A 243 -14.96 3.86 9.33
CA VAL A 243 -15.24 4.42 8.00
C VAL A 243 -16.62 3.93 7.59
N ALA A 244 -17.64 4.70 7.95
CA ALA A 244 -19.04 4.28 7.86
C ALA A 244 -19.40 3.58 6.53
N PRO A 245 -20.05 2.41 6.58
CA PRO A 245 -20.56 1.72 7.77
C PRO A 245 -19.63 0.60 8.30
N VAL A 246 -18.33 0.69 8.08
CA VAL A 246 -17.34 -0.38 8.32
C VAL A 246 -16.33 0.03 9.38
N ASN A 247 -16.02 -0.88 10.29
CA ASN A 247 -14.92 -0.72 11.24
C ASN A 247 -13.63 -1.28 10.62
N VAL A 248 -12.60 -0.46 10.46
CA VAL A 248 -11.25 -0.86 10.05
C VAL A 248 -10.42 -1.05 11.30
N VAL A 249 -10.07 -2.30 11.61
CA VAL A 249 -9.46 -2.69 12.88
C VAL A 249 -8.16 -3.43 12.62
N GLY A 250 -7.08 -3.01 13.27
CA GLY A 250 -5.79 -3.67 13.21
C GLY A 250 -5.85 -5.09 13.80
N GLY A 251 -4.91 -5.94 13.38
CA GLY A 251 -4.89 -7.36 13.76
C GLY A 251 -4.33 -7.66 15.16
N GLN A 252 -4.04 -6.66 15.99
CA GLN A 252 -3.60 -6.91 17.37
C GLN A 252 -4.73 -7.49 18.22
N LYS A 253 -4.39 -8.52 19.02
CA LYS A 253 -5.35 -9.25 19.83
C LYS A 253 -6.18 -8.34 20.76
N VAL A 254 -5.56 -7.32 21.33
CA VAL A 254 -6.27 -6.36 22.20
C VAL A 254 -7.42 -5.66 21.47
N LEU A 255 -7.27 -5.36 20.19
CA LEU A 255 -8.34 -4.75 19.37
C LEU A 255 -9.43 -5.77 19.07
N GLN A 256 -9.06 -7.00 18.74
CA GLN A 256 -10.01 -8.08 18.53
C GLN A 256 -10.84 -8.37 19.79
N ASP A 257 -10.21 -8.33 20.96
CA ASP A 257 -10.89 -8.50 22.26
C ASP A 257 -11.88 -7.35 22.54
N ILE A 258 -11.51 -6.09 22.26
CA ILE A 258 -12.39 -4.92 22.46
C ILE A 258 -13.66 -5.00 21.60
N TYR A 259 -13.53 -5.49 20.38
CA TYR A 259 -14.67 -5.65 19.46
C TYR A 259 -15.35 -7.01 19.58
N ASN A 260 -14.94 -7.86 20.53
CA ASN A 260 -15.43 -9.23 20.75
C ASN A 260 -15.36 -10.07 19.47
N LEU A 261 -14.27 -9.96 18.72
CA LEU A 261 -14.10 -10.69 17.46
C LEU A 261 -13.71 -12.18 17.66
N HIS A 262 -13.64 -12.66 18.90
CA HIS A 262 -13.36 -14.06 19.25
C HIS A 262 -14.57 -14.83 19.80
N ASP A 263 -15.69 -14.16 20.07
CA ASP A 263 -16.82 -14.73 20.81
C ASP A 263 -17.86 -15.43 19.93
N GLY A 264 -17.51 -15.80 18.71
CA GLY A 264 -18.43 -16.38 17.73
C GLY A 264 -19.28 -15.33 17.01
N ASN A 265 -20.25 -15.79 16.20
CA ASN A 265 -21.09 -14.95 15.35
C ASN A 265 -20.33 -14.05 14.36
N ILE A 266 -19.13 -14.48 13.95
CA ILE A 266 -18.28 -13.78 13.00
C ILE A 266 -18.17 -14.62 11.73
N TYR A 267 -18.44 -14.01 10.61
CA TYR A 267 -18.51 -14.67 9.31
C TYR A 267 -17.76 -13.89 8.25
N ALA A 268 -17.03 -14.59 7.38
CA ALA A 268 -16.43 -13.98 6.21
C ALA A 268 -17.49 -13.46 5.24
N LEU A 269 -17.19 -12.43 4.47
CA LEU A 269 -18.05 -11.94 3.40
C LEU A 269 -17.75 -12.67 2.08
N ASP A 270 -18.76 -12.84 1.22
CA ASP A 270 -18.68 -13.59 -0.05
C ASP A 270 -17.97 -12.83 -1.20
N GLY A 271 -17.50 -11.63 -0.95
CA GLY A 271 -16.86 -10.78 -1.97
C GLY A 271 -15.95 -9.74 -1.39
N ASN A 272 -15.47 -8.86 -2.28
CA ASN A 272 -14.45 -7.86 -1.96
C ASN A 272 -15.01 -6.48 -1.57
N ASN A 273 -16.33 -6.33 -1.54
CA ASN A 273 -16.97 -5.08 -1.16
C ASN A 273 -17.53 -5.19 0.27
N PRO A 274 -16.99 -4.45 1.24
CA PRO A 274 -17.41 -4.58 2.64
C PRO A 274 -18.86 -4.17 2.91
N VAL A 275 -19.49 -3.42 2.00
CA VAL A 275 -20.87 -2.94 2.14
C VAL A 275 -21.85 -3.85 1.43
N LEU A 276 -21.53 -4.31 0.23
CA LEU A 276 -22.45 -5.03 -0.65
C LEU A 276 -22.36 -6.56 -0.52
N SER A 277 -21.22 -7.09 -0.08
CA SER A 277 -21.00 -8.54 0.07
C SER A 277 -21.86 -9.11 1.20
N LYS A 278 -22.25 -10.39 1.04
CA LYS A 278 -23.09 -11.09 2.01
C LYS A 278 -22.27 -11.97 2.94
N PRO A 279 -22.69 -12.15 4.19
CA PRO A 279 -22.05 -13.09 5.09
C PRO A 279 -22.21 -14.55 4.62
N ILE A 280 -21.13 -15.33 4.71
CA ILE A 280 -21.13 -16.77 4.46
C ILE A 280 -21.45 -17.47 5.77
N LEU A 281 -22.70 -17.89 5.94
CA LEU A 281 -23.21 -18.42 7.21
C LEU A 281 -22.93 -19.92 7.43
N THR A 282 -22.19 -20.57 6.56
CA THR A 282 -21.88 -22.01 6.69
C THR A 282 -20.94 -22.31 7.84
N ASP A 283 -19.92 -21.45 8.01
CA ASP A 283 -18.89 -21.63 9.01
C ASP A 283 -18.52 -20.29 9.66
N GLU A 284 -18.38 -20.27 10.97
CA GLU A 284 -17.86 -19.13 11.69
C GLU A 284 -16.37 -18.92 11.36
N PHE A 285 -15.98 -17.67 11.20
CA PHE A 285 -14.60 -17.31 10.86
C PHE A 285 -13.76 -17.17 12.12
N ASN A 286 -12.69 -17.96 12.21
CA ASN A 286 -11.68 -17.81 13.26
C ASN A 286 -10.57 -16.90 12.76
N ILE A 287 -10.37 -15.76 13.41
CA ILE A 287 -9.34 -14.80 13.03
C ILE A 287 -7.96 -15.33 13.44
N PRO A 288 -7.04 -15.57 12.47
CA PRO A 288 -5.67 -15.98 12.78
C PRO A 288 -4.90 -14.90 13.52
N ASP A 289 -3.97 -15.31 14.38
CA ASP A 289 -3.07 -14.39 15.08
C ASP A 289 -2.22 -13.60 14.07
N LEU A 290 -2.11 -12.29 14.28
CA LEU A 290 -1.25 -11.43 13.47
C LEU A 290 0.23 -11.75 13.73
N GLY A 291 0.96 -12.07 12.68
CA GLY A 291 2.38 -12.38 12.73
C GLY A 291 3.20 -11.72 11.63
N PRO A 292 4.53 -11.76 11.72
CA PRO A 292 5.40 -11.28 10.64
C PRO A 292 5.27 -12.13 9.38
N GLU A 293 5.08 -11.47 8.25
CA GLU A 293 5.17 -12.09 6.95
C GLU A 293 6.62 -12.51 6.67
N GLN A 294 6.83 -13.70 6.12
CA GLN A 294 8.12 -14.23 5.73
C GLN A 294 8.14 -14.60 4.27
N VAL A 295 9.26 -14.37 3.60
CA VAL A 295 9.47 -14.77 2.22
C VAL A 295 10.77 -15.57 2.07
N LYS A 296 10.70 -16.65 1.28
CA LYS A 296 11.85 -17.33 0.69
C LYS A 296 11.90 -16.92 -0.78
N ALA A 297 12.97 -16.22 -1.16
CA ALA A 297 13.12 -15.67 -2.49
C ALA A 297 14.31 -16.30 -3.21
N PHE A 298 14.12 -16.64 -4.48
CA PHE A 298 15.14 -17.18 -5.38
C PHE A 298 15.17 -16.33 -6.64
N GLU A 299 16.36 -16.01 -7.10
CA GLU A 299 16.58 -15.29 -8.35
C GLU A 299 17.73 -15.92 -9.13
N ILE A 300 17.57 -16.00 -10.45
CA ILE A 300 18.65 -16.30 -11.39
C ILE A 300 18.59 -15.27 -12.51
N GLY A 301 19.75 -14.76 -12.92
CA GLY A 301 19.81 -13.75 -13.97
C GLY A 301 21.09 -13.81 -14.77
N TYR A 302 21.02 -13.19 -15.93
CA TYR A 302 22.14 -13.03 -16.85
C TYR A 302 22.24 -11.57 -17.28
N LYS A 303 23.46 -11.04 -17.29
CA LYS A 303 23.78 -9.70 -17.80
C LYS A 303 24.97 -9.78 -18.73
N GLY A 304 24.87 -9.16 -19.90
CA GLY A 304 25.95 -9.20 -20.88
C GLY A 304 26.06 -7.92 -21.71
N LEU A 305 27.32 -7.54 -22.00
CA LEU A 305 27.67 -6.52 -22.95
C LEU A 305 28.10 -7.17 -24.28
N TYR A 306 27.63 -6.63 -25.39
CA TYR A 306 27.86 -7.16 -26.72
C TYR A 306 28.17 -6.02 -27.70
N ASN A 307 28.70 -6.38 -28.87
CA ASN A 307 28.96 -5.48 -29.98
C ASN A 307 29.77 -4.24 -29.52
N ASP A 308 31.00 -4.47 -29.02
CA ASP A 308 31.90 -3.44 -28.48
C ASP A 308 31.21 -2.58 -27.40
N ARG A 309 30.50 -3.23 -26.46
CA ARG A 309 29.74 -2.60 -25.35
C ARG A 309 28.60 -1.69 -25.79
N ARG A 310 28.14 -1.84 -27.02
CA ARG A 310 27.01 -1.04 -27.53
C ARG A 310 25.65 -1.62 -27.16
N ILE A 311 25.59 -2.92 -26.89
CA ILE A 311 24.37 -3.60 -26.50
C ILE A 311 24.55 -4.10 -25.07
N LEU A 312 23.71 -3.67 -24.16
CA LEU A 312 23.57 -4.24 -22.84
C LEU A 312 22.27 -5.06 -22.82
N PHE A 313 22.40 -6.33 -22.48
CA PHE A 313 21.26 -7.21 -22.18
C PHE A 313 21.28 -7.55 -20.69
N ASP A 314 20.13 -7.47 -20.02
CA ASP A 314 19.93 -7.90 -18.64
C ASP A 314 18.59 -8.63 -18.55
N GLY A 315 18.61 -9.87 -18.07
CA GLY A 315 17.41 -10.68 -17.88
C GLY A 315 17.49 -11.48 -16.59
N TYR A 316 16.36 -11.60 -15.91
CA TYR A 316 16.28 -12.43 -14.72
C TYR A 316 14.89 -13.04 -14.54
N PHE A 317 14.85 -14.13 -13.80
CA PHE A 317 13.66 -14.81 -13.30
C PHE A 317 13.72 -14.84 -11.78
N PHE A 318 12.56 -14.69 -11.13
CA PHE A 318 12.45 -14.82 -9.69
C PHE A 318 11.25 -15.70 -9.29
N TYR A 319 11.35 -16.29 -8.11
CA TYR A 319 10.29 -17.04 -7.43
C TYR A 319 10.32 -16.71 -5.95
N ASN A 320 9.15 -16.36 -5.40
CA ASN A 320 8.97 -16.05 -4.00
C ASN A 320 7.88 -16.93 -3.40
N ASN A 321 8.14 -17.46 -2.21
CA ASN A 321 7.18 -18.19 -1.41
C ASN A 321 6.99 -17.44 -0.08
N TYR A 322 5.80 -16.91 0.13
CA TYR A 322 5.41 -16.15 1.32
C TYR A 322 4.67 -17.08 2.28
N ASN A 323 4.98 -16.94 3.58
CA ASN A 323 4.26 -17.57 4.67
C ASN A 323 3.83 -16.50 5.66
N GLY A 324 2.63 -16.62 6.21
CA GLY A 324 2.03 -15.56 7.03
C GLY A 324 1.82 -14.28 6.23
N PHE A 325 1.43 -14.39 4.95
CA PHE A 325 1.19 -13.24 4.09
C PHE A 325 0.12 -12.35 4.71
N LEU A 326 0.40 -11.05 4.81
CA LEU A 326 -0.54 -10.10 5.40
C LEU A 326 -1.63 -9.75 4.40
N ALA A 327 -2.87 -10.00 4.78
CA ALA A 327 -4.05 -9.71 3.97
C ALA A 327 -5.13 -9.03 4.81
N SER A 328 -6.01 -8.30 4.16
CA SER A 328 -7.22 -7.78 4.81
C SER A 328 -8.35 -8.79 4.68
N GLN A 329 -9.04 -9.07 5.78
CA GLN A 329 -10.22 -9.92 5.86
C GLN A 329 -11.47 -9.09 6.11
N LEU A 330 -12.46 -9.29 5.27
CA LEU A 330 -13.78 -8.67 5.42
C LEU A 330 -14.70 -9.60 6.21
N LEU A 331 -15.30 -9.06 7.27
CA LEU A 331 -16.08 -9.81 8.24
C LEU A 331 -17.42 -9.13 8.53
N ALA A 332 -18.43 -9.96 8.84
CA ALA A 332 -19.67 -9.54 9.48
C ALA A 332 -19.80 -10.19 10.84
N GLN A 333 -20.11 -9.39 11.86
CA GLN A 333 -20.47 -9.83 13.20
C GLN A 333 -21.97 -9.72 13.39
N ASN A 334 -22.59 -10.73 14.02
CA ASN A 334 -24.04 -10.83 14.23
C ASN A 334 -24.87 -10.61 12.94
N PRO A 335 -24.57 -11.30 11.84
CA PRO A 335 -25.21 -11.05 10.56
C PRO A 335 -26.71 -11.27 10.61
N ASN A 336 -27.47 -10.53 9.78
CA ASN A 336 -28.92 -10.57 9.69
C ASN A 336 -29.67 -10.19 10.99
N THR A 337 -29.02 -9.48 11.90
CA THR A 337 -29.63 -8.92 13.10
C THR A 337 -29.57 -7.39 13.07
N PRO A 338 -30.37 -6.69 13.90
CA PRO A 338 -30.23 -5.23 14.04
C PRO A 338 -28.85 -4.76 14.55
N ASP A 339 -28.09 -5.67 15.17
CA ASP A 339 -26.76 -5.41 15.72
C ASP A 339 -25.62 -5.86 14.78
N GLU A 340 -25.92 -6.07 13.49
CA GLU A 340 -24.90 -6.41 12.50
C GLU A 340 -23.84 -5.32 12.40
N LYS A 341 -22.57 -5.71 12.56
CA LYS A 341 -21.40 -4.84 12.35
C LYS A 341 -20.50 -5.44 11.30
N ARG A 342 -19.87 -4.58 10.53
CA ARG A 342 -18.92 -4.98 9.48
C ARG A 342 -17.52 -4.52 9.82
N PHE A 343 -16.57 -5.38 9.53
CA PHE A 343 -15.16 -5.16 9.85
C PHE A 343 -14.27 -5.44 8.65
N ILE A 344 -13.17 -4.70 8.59
CA ILE A 344 -11.98 -5.04 7.83
C ILE A 344 -10.85 -5.16 8.85
N THR A 345 -10.22 -6.32 8.92
CA THR A 345 -9.08 -6.54 9.82
C THR A 345 -7.90 -7.13 9.07
N THR A 346 -6.69 -6.82 9.52
CA THR A 346 -5.48 -7.42 8.98
C THR A 346 -5.20 -8.74 9.67
N ILE A 347 -4.95 -9.77 8.86
CA ILE A 347 -4.62 -11.12 9.32
C ILE A 347 -3.36 -11.63 8.65
N SER A 348 -2.74 -12.66 9.25
CA SER A 348 -1.69 -13.45 8.61
C SER A 348 -2.31 -14.70 8.01
N LEU A 349 -2.18 -14.88 6.70
CA LEU A 349 -2.71 -16.07 6.02
C LEU A 349 -1.94 -17.33 6.43
N ASP A 350 -2.67 -18.40 6.77
CA ASP A 350 -2.09 -19.71 7.03
C ASP A 350 -1.62 -20.40 5.74
N GLN A 351 -2.24 -20.07 4.60
CA GLN A 351 -1.88 -20.62 3.30
C GLN A 351 -0.69 -19.87 2.69
N PRO A 352 0.28 -20.57 2.09
CA PRO A 352 1.38 -19.90 1.42
C PRO A 352 0.92 -19.17 0.16
N VAL A 353 1.43 -17.97 -0.05
CA VAL A 353 1.26 -17.19 -1.27
C VAL A 353 2.54 -17.29 -2.09
N ASN A 354 2.42 -17.58 -3.38
CA ASN A 354 3.57 -17.66 -4.27
C ASN A 354 3.53 -16.53 -5.29
N SER A 355 4.67 -15.91 -5.55
CA SER A 355 4.82 -14.99 -6.68
C SER A 355 6.01 -15.41 -7.53
N TYR A 356 5.87 -15.23 -8.83
CA TYR A 356 6.96 -15.48 -9.78
C TYR A 356 6.89 -14.48 -10.91
N GLY A 357 8.02 -14.28 -11.54
CA GLY A 357 8.07 -13.36 -12.66
C GLY A 357 9.45 -13.32 -13.29
N TRP A 358 9.53 -12.52 -14.33
CA TRP A 358 10.77 -12.28 -15.06
C TRP A 358 10.82 -10.84 -15.56
N ALA A 359 12.02 -10.34 -15.81
CA ALA A 359 12.21 -9.09 -16.52
C ALA A 359 13.38 -9.23 -17.51
N ILE A 360 13.24 -8.52 -18.63
CA ILE A 360 14.26 -8.42 -19.67
C ILE A 360 14.43 -6.95 -20.02
N GLY A 361 15.68 -6.49 -20.00
CA GLY A 361 16.10 -5.16 -20.42
C GLY A 361 17.12 -5.23 -21.56
N LEU A 362 17.03 -4.30 -22.50
CA LEU A 362 17.95 -4.13 -23.60
C LEU A 362 18.23 -2.64 -23.79
N ASP A 363 19.51 -2.26 -23.72
CA ASP A 363 19.99 -0.93 -24.09
C ASP A 363 20.89 -1.06 -25.31
N TYR A 364 20.59 -0.32 -26.37
CA TYR A 364 21.36 -0.31 -27.60
C TYR A 364 21.82 1.09 -27.97
N ARG A 365 23.14 1.29 -27.92
CA ARG A 365 23.80 2.50 -28.42
C ARG A 365 24.12 2.34 -29.90
N MET A 366 23.32 2.97 -30.72
CA MET A 366 23.46 2.96 -32.16
C MET A 366 24.57 3.92 -32.63
N LYS A 367 24.86 3.91 -33.93
CA LYS A 367 25.73 4.93 -34.54
C LYS A 367 25.10 6.31 -34.40
N ASN A 368 25.94 7.36 -34.45
CA ASN A 368 25.53 8.76 -34.36
C ASN A 368 24.76 9.11 -33.07
N ASN A 369 25.11 8.47 -31.96
CA ASN A 369 24.57 8.74 -30.62
C ASN A 369 23.05 8.50 -30.45
N PHE A 370 22.42 7.71 -31.32
CA PHE A 370 21.07 7.23 -31.04
C PHE A 370 21.10 6.14 -29.99
N GLU A 371 20.15 6.19 -29.08
CA GLU A 371 19.98 5.21 -28.02
C GLU A 371 18.56 4.65 -28.05
N LEU A 372 18.45 3.32 -28.02
CA LEU A 372 17.21 2.59 -27.81
C LEU A 372 17.33 1.85 -26.48
N SER A 373 16.41 2.10 -25.56
CA SER A 373 16.32 1.40 -24.29
C SER A 373 14.93 0.80 -24.17
N THR A 374 14.85 -0.47 -23.82
CA THR A 374 13.57 -1.13 -23.62
C THR A 374 13.64 -2.10 -22.47
N ASN A 375 12.55 -2.22 -21.73
CA ASN A 375 12.37 -3.29 -20.76
C ASN A 375 10.94 -3.79 -20.78
N ILE A 376 10.80 -5.08 -20.51
CA ILE A 376 9.53 -5.76 -20.31
C ILE A 376 9.62 -6.59 -19.04
N SER A 377 8.56 -6.60 -18.26
CA SER A 377 8.45 -7.44 -17.08
C SER A 377 7.09 -8.12 -16.99
N TYR A 378 7.12 -9.30 -16.43
CA TYR A 378 5.97 -10.10 -16.04
C TYR A 378 6.05 -10.43 -14.56
N ASN A 379 4.92 -10.42 -13.89
CA ASN A 379 4.80 -10.74 -12.49
C ASN A 379 3.40 -11.31 -12.23
N ASP A 380 3.35 -12.41 -11.50
CA ASP A 380 2.10 -13.08 -11.15
C ASP A 380 2.12 -13.52 -9.69
N VAL A 381 0.93 -13.57 -9.08
CA VAL A 381 0.71 -14.08 -7.73
C VAL A 381 -0.27 -15.23 -7.79
N ASN A 382 0.21 -16.39 -7.40
CA ASN A 382 -0.60 -17.60 -7.33
C ASN A 382 -0.94 -17.90 -5.86
N THR A 383 -2.20 -17.74 -5.52
CA THR A 383 -2.74 -18.11 -4.21
C THR A 383 -4.19 -18.57 -4.36
N VAL A 384 -4.62 -19.39 -3.42
CA VAL A 384 -6.04 -19.74 -3.29
C VAL A 384 -6.73 -18.58 -2.59
N MET A 385 -7.64 -17.92 -3.31
CA MET A 385 -8.46 -16.84 -2.76
C MET A 385 -9.63 -17.43 -2.00
N GLU A 386 -9.63 -17.27 -0.69
CA GLU A 386 -10.83 -17.54 0.11
C GLU A 386 -11.76 -16.30 0.08
N PRO A 387 -13.07 -16.50 0.22
CA PRO A 387 -14.01 -15.39 0.22
C PRO A 387 -13.69 -14.34 1.29
N GLY A 388 -13.81 -13.07 0.91
CA GLY A 388 -13.56 -11.92 1.80
C GLY A 388 -12.10 -11.55 1.99
N PHE A 389 -11.14 -12.28 1.38
CA PHE A 389 -9.74 -11.88 1.39
C PHE A 389 -9.42 -10.81 0.36
N GLN A 390 -8.62 -9.85 0.76
CA GLN A 390 -8.00 -8.86 -0.12
C GLN A 390 -6.48 -8.96 0.06
N ILE A 391 -5.79 -9.42 -0.98
CA ILE A 391 -4.31 -9.58 -0.96
C ILE A 391 -3.62 -8.22 -1.13
N GLN A 392 -4.29 -7.26 -1.76
CA GLN A 392 -3.79 -5.92 -2.02
C GLN A 392 -2.44 -5.91 -2.78
N PHE A 393 -2.23 -6.89 -3.66
CA PHE A 393 -1.01 -6.97 -4.44
C PHE A 393 -0.87 -5.81 -5.42
N ASN A 394 -2.00 -5.30 -5.95
CA ASN A 394 -2.13 -4.03 -6.66
C ASN A 394 -1.08 -3.81 -7.76
N THR A 395 -0.76 -4.87 -8.51
CA THR A 395 0.34 -4.85 -9.48
C THR A 395 -0.13 -5.44 -10.81
N PRO A 396 0.07 -4.75 -11.95
CA PRO A 396 -0.23 -5.30 -13.26
C PRO A 396 0.72 -6.46 -13.61
N ASP A 397 0.22 -7.49 -14.29
CA ASP A 397 1.01 -8.67 -14.69
C ASP A 397 2.11 -8.28 -15.65
N TYR A 398 1.80 -7.44 -16.63
CA TYR A 398 2.75 -7.00 -17.64
C TYR A 398 2.97 -5.50 -17.62
N ARG A 399 4.25 -5.12 -17.75
CA ARG A 399 4.68 -3.73 -18.01
C ARG A 399 5.77 -3.73 -19.07
N TYR A 400 5.76 -2.73 -19.94
CA TYR A 400 6.92 -2.46 -20.77
C TYR A 400 7.16 -0.96 -20.95
N ASN A 401 8.42 -0.63 -21.15
CA ASN A 401 8.89 0.72 -21.44
C ASN A 401 9.79 0.67 -22.67
N ILE A 402 9.65 1.65 -23.57
CA ILE A 402 10.53 1.84 -24.71
C ILE A 402 10.94 3.31 -24.71
N SER A 403 12.24 3.54 -24.78
CA SER A 403 12.82 4.88 -24.89
C SER A 403 13.67 4.94 -26.14
N PHE A 404 13.48 5.96 -26.94
CA PHE A 404 14.31 6.24 -28.11
C PHE A 404 14.70 7.70 -28.13
N GLY A 405 16.02 7.95 -28.29
CA GLY A 405 16.50 9.31 -28.24
C GLY A 405 17.89 9.49 -28.87
N ASN A 406 18.26 10.75 -28.96
CA ASN A 406 19.60 11.18 -29.29
C ASN A 406 19.85 12.51 -28.61
N ARG A 407 20.80 12.53 -27.67
CA ARG A 407 21.11 13.74 -26.90
C ARG A 407 21.88 14.79 -27.68
N LYS A 408 22.45 14.41 -28.84
CA LYS A 408 23.30 15.27 -29.70
C LYS A 408 23.13 14.94 -31.18
N ILE A 409 21.92 15.13 -31.72
CA ILE A 409 21.69 15.05 -33.19
C ILE A 409 22.55 16.10 -33.90
N THR A 410 22.58 17.31 -33.33
CA THR A 410 23.53 18.37 -33.64
C THR A 410 24.29 18.76 -32.38
N ARG A 411 25.24 19.70 -32.49
CA ARG A 411 26.01 20.19 -31.32
C ARG A 411 25.08 20.67 -30.19
N ASN A 412 23.96 21.25 -30.55
CA ASN A 412 23.07 21.96 -29.62
C ASN A 412 21.70 21.34 -29.44
N PHE A 413 21.34 20.32 -30.26
CA PHE A 413 19.99 19.78 -30.29
C PHE A 413 19.96 18.29 -29.96
N GLY A 414 19.05 17.91 -29.07
CA GLY A 414 18.74 16.53 -28.71
C GLY A 414 17.27 16.31 -28.46
N PHE A 415 16.85 15.05 -28.47
CA PHE A 415 15.49 14.64 -28.12
C PHE A 415 15.49 13.30 -27.41
N ASN A 416 14.40 13.00 -26.69
CA ASN A 416 14.07 11.70 -26.15
C ASN A 416 12.57 11.49 -26.18
N ILE A 417 12.12 10.28 -26.55
CA ILE A 417 10.73 9.86 -26.56
C ILE A 417 10.64 8.60 -25.73
N ASN A 418 9.74 8.58 -24.76
CA ASN A 418 9.49 7.43 -23.89
C ASN A 418 8.04 7.00 -24.01
N TYR A 419 7.82 5.72 -24.25
CA TYR A 419 6.52 5.12 -24.19
C TYR A 419 6.48 4.07 -23.06
N ARG A 420 5.46 4.16 -22.21
CA ARG A 420 5.23 3.24 -21.10
C ARG A 420 3.84 2.64 -21.23
N TRP A 421 3.76 1.36 -20.99
CA TRP A 421 2.51 0.64 -20.97
C TRP A 421 2.45 -0.33 -19.79
N GLN A 422 1.25 -0.49 -19.23
CA GLN A 422 0.92 -1.56 -18.32
C GLN A 422 -0.50 -2.06 -18.59
N ASN A 423 -0.73 -3.37 -18.38
CA ASN A 423 -2.08 -3.92 -18.50
C ASN A 423 -2.98 -3.49 -17.34
N SER A 424 -4.29 -3.71 -17.49
CA SER A 424 -5.25 -3.53 -16.41
C SER A 424 -4.99 -4.52 -15.29
N PHE A 425 -5.32 -4.13 -14.07
CA PHE A 425 -5.22 -5.00 -12.89
C PHE A 425 -6.28 -4.66 -11.86
N LEU A 426 -6.58 -5.61 -10.97
CA LEU A 426 -7.44 -5.39 -9.82
C LEU A 426 -6.68 -4.58 -8.77
N TRP A 427 -7.28 -3.48 -8.33
CA TRP A 427 -6.83 -2.68 -7.21
C TRP A 427 -7.75 -2.89 -6.01
N GLU A 428 -7.17 -3.22 -4.87
CA GLU A 428 -7.85 -3.50 -3.62
C GLU A 428 -7.31 -2.61 -2.51
N SER A 429 -8.20 -2.09 -1.70
CA SER A 429 -7.88 -1.35 -0.47
C SER A 429 -9.01 -1.44 0.52
N SER A 430 -8.77 -1.03 1.76
CA SER A 430 -9.80 -0.92 2.80
C SER A 430 -10.93 0.06 2.46
N PHE A 431 -10.74 0.93 1.47
CA PHE A 431 -11.72 1.95 1.06
C PHE A 431 -12.52 1.56 -0.19
N GLY A 432 -12.07 0.57 -0.94
CA GLY A 432 -12.75 0.13 -2.13
C GLY A 432 -11.94 -0.82 -2.99
N VAL A 433 -12.62 -1.45 -3.92
CA VAL A 433 -12.06 -2.40 -4.89
C VAL A 433 -12.51 -1.97 -6.28
N GLY A 434 -11.60 -2.00 -7.24
CA GLY A 434 -11.90 -1.66 -8.61
C GLY A 434 -10.83 -2.07 -9.59
N THR A 435 -11.14 -2.09 -10.87
CA THR A 435 -10.15 -2.37 -11.91
C THR A 435 -9.48 -1.08 -12.36
N ILE A 436 -8.17 -1.00 -12.19
CA ILE A 436 -7.37 0.02 -12.84
C ILE A 436 -7.24 -0.36 -14.31
N PRO A 437 -7.68 0.49 -15.25
CA PRO A 437 -7.58 0.19 -16.68
C PRO A 437 -6.13 0.15 -17.15
N GLN A 438 -5.89 -0.43 -18.32
CA GLN A 438 -4.58 -0.34 -18.95
C GLN A 438 -4.14 1.12 -19.14
N ILE A 439 -2.87 1.38 -18.91
CA ILE A 439 -2.31 2.73 -18.97
C ILE A 439 -1.31 2.81 -20.13
N HIS A 440 -1.47 3.85 -20.94
CA HIS A 440 -0.53 4.22 -21.99
C HIS A 440 0.01 5.62 -21.67
N ASN A 441 1.31 5.78 -21.61
CA ASN A 441 1.93 7.09 -21.38
C ASN A 441 3.02 7.33 -22.43
N LEU A 442 2.94 8.46 -23.12
CA LEU A 442 3.93 8.91 -24.10
C LEU A 442 4.51 10.25 -23.64
N ASP A 443 5.79 10.23 -23.30
CA ASP A 443 6.54 11.42 -22.92
C ASP A 443 7.53 11.78 -24.03
N ALA A 444 7.64 13.05 -24.37
CA ALA A 444 8.61 13.55 -25.32
C ALA A 444 9.37 14.74 -24.71
N GLN A 445 10.70 14.74 -24.88
CA GLN A 445 11.56 15.81 -24.44
C GLN A 445 12.44 16.29 -25.60
N ILE A 446 12.54 17.59 -25.75
CA ILE A 446 13.46 18.26 -26.66
C ILE A 446 14.44 19.09 -25.81
N THR A 447 15.72 18.97 -26.12
CA THR A 447 16.77 19.75 -25.47
C THR A 447 17.49 20.60 -26.51
N TYR A 448 17.61 21.91 -26.27
CA TYR A 448 18.38 22.81 -27.06
C TYR A 448 19.33 23.61 -26.16
N SER A 449 20.63 23.53 -26.43
CA SER A 449 21.65 24.27 -25.69
C SER A 449 22.03 25.52 -26.45
N ILE A 450 21.92 26.66 -25.81
CA ILE A 450 22.38 27.94 -26.34
C ILE A 450 23.83 28.12 -25.85
N ASP A 451 24.80 28.15 -26.78
CA ASP A 451 26.16 28.49 -26.44
C ASP A 451 26.19 29.99 -26.06
N PRO A 452 26.82 30.39 -24.94
CA PRO A 452 26.90 31.77 -24.51
C PRO A 452 27.76 32.63 -25.46
#